data_29616bbc949c4ff644d2ca7f1171a36e
#
_entry.id   29616bbc949c4ff644d2ca7f1171a36e
#
_cell.length_a   1.000
_cell.length_b   1.000
_cell.length_c   1.000
_cell.angle_alpha   90.00
_cell.angle_beta   90.00
_cell.angle_gamma   90.00
#
_symmetry.space_group_name_H-M   'P 1'
#
loop_
_entity.id
_entity.type
_entity.pdbx_description
1 polymer ?
#
loop_
_entity_poly.entity_id
_entity_poly.type
_entity_poly.pdbx_seq_one_letter_code
_entity_poly.pdbx_strand_id
1 'polypeptide(L)'
;MKALVIDIDKCNGCYNCQVACKDEHVANDWTPIAKPQPDTGHFWMKVTDIVQGTVPKVRVRYMHDLCQHCDEAPCIPSCKSEAIYKRADGIVIIDPEKCTGNRNCLDACPYKVVYFNPDLNISQKCTMCAHLLDKGWAEPRCVDACPTGALRFGEESELRDLVAGAETLRPETGARPRVFYRALPNKYFIAGAVYDPEADEVLEGATVTLTNLDSKRSSSLSTDLFGDFWFERQDPGLYSLRIEKSGYAAATIDSIEASKDVNVGDIELHQHVA
;
A
#
# COMPACT_ATOMS: atom_id res chain seq x y z
N MET A 1 -8.59 20.13 -5.65
CA MET A 1 -7.73 19.93 -4.46
C MET A 1 -6.74 18.82 -4.73
N LYS A 2 -5.50 18.97 -4.27
CA LYS A 2 -4.41 17.99 -4.50
C LYS A 2 -4.70 16.65 -3.84
N ALA A 3 -4.27 15.57 -4.50
CA ALA A 3 -4.36 14.19 -4.04
C ALA A 3 -3.09 13.42 -4.42
N LEU A 4 -2.79 12.36 -3.68
CA LEU A 4 -1.75 11.41 -3.97
C LEU A 4 -2.38 10.01 -4.10
N VAL A 5 -2.07 9.30 -5.16
CA VAL A 5 -2.44 7.89 -5.34
C VAL A 5 -1.20 7.03 -5.27
N ILE A 6 -1.25 5.96 -4.52
CA ILE A 6 -0.17 4.99 -4.33
C ILE A 6 -0.67 3.63 -4.79
N ASP A 7 -0.06 3.11 -5.85
CA ASP A 7 -0.35 1.78 -6.39
C ASP A 7 0.69 0.79 -5.84
N ILE A 8 0.28 0.01 -4.84
CA ILE A 8 1.18 -0.91 -4.13
C ILE A 8 1.65 -2.05 -5.04
N ASP A 9 0.84 -2.49 -6.00
CA ASP A 9 1.24 -3.54 -6.94
C ASP A 9 2.35 -3.10 -7.90
N LYS A 10 2.48 -1.79 -8.14
CA LYS A 10 3.56 -1.23 -8.96
C LYS A 10 4.83 -0.94 -8.17
N CYS A 11 4.76 -0.95 -6.84
CA CYS A 11 5.91 -0.65 -6.00
C CYS A 11 6.85 -1.85 -5.92
N ASN A 12 8.10 -1.67 -6.33
CA ASN A 12 9.14 -2.70 -6.26
C ASN A 12 10.06 -2.59 -5.04
N GLY A 13 9.74 -1.69 -4.08
CA GLY A 13 10.52 -1.54 -2.85
C GLY A 13 11.90 -0.91 -3.03
N CYS A 14 12.12 -0.06 -4.03
CA CYS A 14 13.41 0.59 -4.25
C CYS A 14 13.77 1.68 -3.23
N TYR A 15 12.83 2.11 -2.39
CA TYR A 15 12.98 3.17 -1.38
C TYR A 15 13.37 4.56 -1.92
N ASN A 16 13.43 4.79 -3.22
CA ASN A 16 13.79 6.09 -3.80
C ASN A 16 12.91 7.23 -3.28
N CYS A 17 11.60 7.01 -3.13
CA CYS A 17 10.69 8.01 -2.59
C CYS A 17 11.01 8.40 -1.14
N GLN A 18 11.44 7.45 -0.31
CA GLN A 18 11.86 7.69 1.07
C GLN A 18 13.17 8.48 1.12
N VAL A 19 14.16 8.08 0.31
CA VAL A 19 15.46 8.75 0.23
C VAL A 19 15.31 10.17 -0.33
N ALA A 20 14.57 10.34 -1.43
CA ALA A 20 14.33 11.66 -2.03
C ALA A 20 13.60 12.62 -1.09
N CYS A 21 12.63 12.12 -0.29
CA CYS A 21 11.97 12.92 0.74
C CYS A 21 12.95 13.34 1.85
N LYS A 22 13.85 12.43 2.23
CA LYS A 22 14.85 12.72 3.26
C LYS A 22 15.88 13.74 2.76
N ASP A 23 16.40 13.55 1.55
CA ASP A 23 17.34 14.43 0.90
C ASP A 23 16.79 15.86 0.76
N GLU A 24 15.54 15.99 0.33
CA GLU A 24 14.87 17.28 0.18
C GLU A 24 14.77 18.06 1.49
N HIS A 25 14.61 17.36 2.64
CA HIS A 25 14.23 18.00 3.89
C HIS A 25 15.30 17.96 5.01
N VAL A 26 16.37 17.17 4.88
CA VAL A 26 17.32 16.98 5.99
C VAL A 26 18.18 18.22 6.27
N ALA A 27 18.64 18.91 5.24
CA ALA A 27 19.54 20.06 5.38
C ALA A 27 18.91 21.39 4.95
N ASN A 28 17.68 21.39 4.50
CA ASN A 28 17.04 22.52 3.87
C ASN A 28 15.97 23.17 4.76
N ASP A 29 16.03 24.49 4.87
CA ASP A 29 15.02 25.32 5.49
C ASP A 29 14.04 25.83 4.46
N TRP A 30 12.79 25.40 4.57
CA TRP A 30 11.70 25.76 3.67
C TRP A 30 10.62 26.59 4.40
N THR A 31 11.01 27.42 5.36
CA THR A 31 10.08 28.30 6.10
C THR A 31 9.25 29.16 5.14
N PRO A 32 7.94 29.30 5.32
CA PRO A 32 7.12 28.84 6.47
C PRO A 32 6.53 27.43 6.33
N ILE A 33 6.94 26.66 5.32
CA ILE A 33 6.36 25.34 5.02
C ILE A 33 6.99 24.24 5.88
N ALA A 34 8.30 24.26 6.05
CA ALA A 34 9.02 23.28 6.85
C ALA A 34 10.39 23.78 7.31
N LYS A 35 10.86 23.31 8.46
CA LYS A 35 12.24 23.37 8.94
C LYS A 35 12.94 22.04 8.65
N PRO A 36 14.29 21.99 8.66
CA PRO A 36 15.05 20.76 8.42
C PRO A 36 14.58 19.59 9.29
N GLN A 37 14.54 18.41 8.70
CA GLN A 37 14.39 17.15 9.45
C GLN A 37 15.69 16.85 10.22
N PRO A 38 15.62 16.08 11.32
CA PRO A 38 16.83 15.46 11.91
C PRO A 38 17.53 14.54 10.88
N ASP A 39 18.84 14.39 11.01
CA ASP A 39 19.65 13.54 10.10
C ASP A 39 19.14 12.10 10.09
N THR A 40 18.75 11.58 11.23
CA THR A 40 18.25 10.22 11.41
C THR A 40 16.81 10.20 11.90
N GLY A 41 16.11 9.09 11.66
CA GLY A 41 14.70 8.95 12.00
C GLY A 41 13.80 9.88 11.18
N HIS A 42 12.58 10.12 11.64
CA HIS A 42 11.62 11.07 11.07
C HIS A 42 11.47 10.97 9.55
N PHE A 43 11.22 9.79 9.02
CA PHE A 43 10.92 9.63 7.60
C PHE A 43 9.48 10.06 7.32
N TRP A 44 9.32 11.25 6.72
CA TRP A 44 7.98 11.78 6.40
C TRP A 44 7.29 11.03 5.25
N MET A 45 8.06 10.42 4.38
CA MET A 45 7.69 9.33 3.50
C MET A 45 8.48 8.11 3.96
N LYS A 46 7.80 7.12 4.53
CA LYS A 46 8.42 5.88 5.00
C LYS A 46 7.87 4.71 4.19
N VAL A 47 8.75 3.84 3.73
CA VAL A 47 8.37 2.58 3.10
C VAL A 47 8.59 1.45 4.10
N THR A 48 7.58 0.61 4.27
CA THR A 48 7.61 -0.56 5.16
C THR A 48 7.28 -1.80 4.35
N ASP A 49 8.12 -2.79 4.41
CA ASP A 49 7.87 -4.09 3.79
C ASP A 49 6.86 -4.90 4.60
N ILE A 50 5.91 -5.48 3.91
CA ILE A 50 4.90 -6.40 4.46
C ILE A 50 5.10 -7.74 3.79
N VAL A 51 5.56 -8.73 4.57
CA VAL A 51 5.75 -10.10 4.11
C VAL A 51 4.44 -10.86 4.32
N GLN A 52 3.90 -11.40 3.22
CA GLN A 52 2.72 -12.24 3.21
C GLN A 52 3.11 -13.68 2.85
N GLY A 53 2.48 -14.66 3.54
CA GLY A 53 2.73 -16.09 3.34
C GLY A 53 3.99 -16.59 4.03
N THR A 54 4.37 -17.81 3.66
CA THR A 54 5.57 -18.52 4.16
C THR A 54 6.22 -19.28 3.02
N VAL A 55 7.54 -19.51 3.12
CA VAL A 55 8.26 -20.31 2.13
C VAL A 55 7.55 -21.66 1.90
N PRO A 56 7.38 -22.10 0.63
CA PRO A 56 7.91 -21.53 -0.62
C PRO A 56 7.03 -20.41 -1.25
N LYS A 57 5.83 -20.17 -0.76
CA LYS A 57 4.91 -19.18 -1.34
C LYS A 57 4.91 -17.89 -0.50
N VAL A 58 5.72 -16.92 -0.92
CA VAL A 58 5.91 -15.63 -0.25
C VAL A 58 5.64 -14.48 -1.22
N ARG A 59 4.95 -13.44 -0.73
CA ARG A 59 4.82 -12.14 -1.40
C ARG A 59 5.34 -11.05 -0.48
N VAL A 60 6.11 -10.12 -1.03
CA VAL A 60 6.52 -8.91 -0.32
C VAL A 60 5.84 -7.72 -0.97
N ARG A 61 5.14 -6.93 -0.17
CA ARG A 61 4.48 -5.70 -0.59
C ARG A 61 5.04 -4.53 0.21
N TYR A 62 5.03 -3.34 -0.37
CA TYR A 62 5.67 -2.16 0.20
C TYR A 62 4.63 -1.10 0.51
N MET A 63 4.37 -0.92 1.81
CA MET A 63 3.42 0.06 2.31
C MET A 63 4.10 1.41 2.51
N HIS A 64 3.38 2.49 2.18
CA HIS A 64 3.88 3.85 2.32
C HIS A 64 3.16 4.56 3.47
N ASP A 65 3.93 4.90 4.50
CA ASP A 65 3.47 5.64 5.67
C ASP A 65 3.84 7.11 5.53
N LEU A 66 2.83 7.97 5.41
CA LEU A 66 3.01 9.42 5.29
C LEU A 66 1.76 10.15 5.79
N CYS A 67 1.86 11.49 5.93
CA CYS A 67 0.69 12.29 6.26
C CYS A 67 -0.38 12.14 5.19
N GLN A 68 -1.61 11.89 5.63
CA GLN A 68 -2.76 11.66 4.76
C GLN A 68 -3.43 12.95 4.28
N HIS A 69 -2.98 14.14 4.75
CA HIS A 69 -3.53 15.45 4.39
C HIS A 69 -5.06 15.51 4.44
N CYS A 70 -5.62 14.97 5.50
CA CYS A 70 -7.05 14.74 5.70
C CYS A 70 -7.91 15.98 5.46
N ASP A 71 -9.12 15.79 4.93
CA ASP A 71 -10.10 16.86 4.81
C ASP A 71 -10.62 17.28 6.20
N GLU A 72 -10.89 16.28 7.06
CA GLU A 72 -11.26 16.48 8.47
C GLU A 72 -10.03 16.13 9.35
N ALA A 73 -8.99 16.98 9.25
CA ALA A 73 -7.70 16.70 9.90
C ALA A 73 -7.77 16.87 11.43
N PRO A 74 -7.76 15.81 12.25
CA PRO A 74 -7.92 15.91 13.70
C PRO A 74 -6.73 16.60 14.40
N CYS A 75 -5.59 16.71 13.72
CA CYS A 75 -4.42 17.42 14.21
C CYS A 75 -4.63 18.95 14.22
N ILE A 76 -5.53 19.51 13.39
CA ILE A 76 -5.79 20.95 13.34
C ILE A 76 -6.42 21.44 14.66
N PRO A 77 -7.60 20.94 15.08
CA PRO A 77 -8.21 21.39 16.33
C PRO A 77 -7.42 21.02 17.58
N SER A 78 -6.49 20.04 17.49
CA SER A 78 -5.62 19.66 18.60
C SER A 78 -4.47 20.65 18.84
N CYS A 79 -4.17 21.52 17.86
CA CYS A 79 -3.06 22.46 17.91
C CYS A 79 -3.45 23.75 18.60
N LYS A 80 -3.08 23.91 19.88
CA LYS A 80 -3.40 25.10 20.69
C LYS A 80 -2.73 26.38 20.19
N SER A 81 -1.62 26.29 19.45
CA SER A 81 -0.91 27.45 18.89
C SER A 81 -1.37 27.83 17.49
N GLU A 82 -2.40 27.14 16.97
CA GLU A 82 -2.93 27.34 15.61
C GLU A 82 -1.85 27.24 14.50
N ALA A 83 -0.76 26.50 14.81
CA ALA A 83 0.32 26.29 13.85
C ALA A 83 -0.09 25.34 12.72
N ILE A 84 -1.13 24.52 12.91
CA ILE A 84 -1.56 23.54 11.90
C ILE A 84 -2.75 24.12 11.13
N TYR A 85 -2.61 24.19 9.82
CA TYR A 85 -3.65 24.72 8.96
C TYR A 85 -3.76 23.94 7.64
N LYS A 86 -4.90 24.07 6.99
CA LYS A 86 -5.15 23.50 5.66
C LYS A 86 -5.07 24.61 4.62
N ARG A 87 -4.26 24.38 3.59
CA ARG A 87 -4.12 25.27 2.43
C ARG A 87 -5.36 25.16 1.51
N ALA A 88 -5.52 26.12 0.63
CA ALA A 88 -6.61 26.13 -0.37
C ALA A 88 -6.53 24.95 -1.35
N ASP A 89 -5.32 24.41 -1.59
CA ASP A 89 -5.06 23.22 -2.40
C ASP A 89 -5.32 21.90 -1.67
N GLY A 90 -5.70 21.94 -0.39
CA GLY A 90 -5.99 20.76 0.44
C GLY A 90 -4.81 20.22 1.23
N ILE A 91 -3.61 20.75 1.03
CA ILE A 91 -2.42 20.32 1.76
C ILE A 91 -2.46 20.84 3.20
N VAL A 92 -2.26 19.95 4.18
CA VAL A 92 -2.18 20.32 5.60
C VAL A 92 -0.72 20.59 5.96
N ILE A 93 -0.44 21.76 6.52
CA ILE A 93 0.90 22.21 6.92
C ILE A 93 0.97 22.41 8.43
N ILE A 94 2.14 22.22 9.00
CA ILE A 94 2.52 22.71 10.33
C ILE A 94 3.48 23.87 10.12
N ASP A 95 3.06 25.08 10.41
CA ASP A 95 3.92 26.26 10.38
C ASP A 95 4.97 26.13 11.50
N PRO A 96 6.25 26.02 11.17
CA PRO A 96 7.30 25.80 12.17
C PRO A 96 7.55 27.03 13.04
N GLU A 97 7.19 28.24 12.59
CA GLU A 97 7.38 29.48 13.34
C GLU A 97 6.28 29.68 14.39
N LYS A 98 5.09 29.08 14.18
CA LYS A 98 3.98 29.10 15.15
C LYS A 98 3.95 27.89 16.06
N CYS A 99 4.69 26.82 15.73
CA CYS A 99 4.69 25.59 16.52
C CYS A 99 5.39 25.79 17.86
N THR A 100 4.67 25.57 18.95
CA THR A 100 5.18 25.72 20.33
C THR A 100 5.63 24.40 20.95
N GLY A 101 5.65 23.30 20.18
CA GLY A 101 6.12 22.00 20.65
C GLY A 101 5.19 21.27 21.63
N ASN A 102 3.90 21.59 21.65
CA ASN A 102 2.95 20.98 22.60
C ASN A 102 2.60 19.50 22.33
N ARG A 103 2.96 18.95 21.18
CA ARG A 103 2.87 17.55 20.74
C ARG A 103 1.45 16.95 20.63
N ASN A 104 0.38 17.66 20.94
CA ASN A 104 -0.99 17.13 20.89
C ASN A 104 -1.35 16.56 19.50
N CYS A 105 -0.76 17.10 18.43
CA CYS A 105 -0.97 16.64 17.07
C CYS A 105 -0.41 15.22 16.80
N LEU A 106 0.58 14.74 17.58
CA LEU A 106 1.09 13.38 17.47
C LEU A 106 0.03 12.38 17.93
N ASP A 107 -0.61 12.68 19.07
CA ASP A 107 -1.63 11.81 19.66
C ASP A 107 -2.94 11.86 18.87
N ALA A 108 -3.31 13.04 18.38
CA ALA A 108 -4.50 13.25 17.57
C ALA A 108 -4.42 12.59 16.18
N CYS A 109 -3.21 12.33 15.64
CA CYS A 109 -3.05 11.72 14.34
C CYS A 109 -3.37 10.21 14.39
N PRO A 110 -4.45 9.72 13.72
CA PRO A 110 -4.78 8.30 13.74
C PRO A 110 -3.74 7.45 12.98
N TYR A 111 -2.97 8.06 12.09
CA TYR A 111 -1.96 7.39 11.26
C TYR A 111 -0.57 7.39 11.91
N LYS A 112 -0.36 8.14 13.01
CA LYS A 112 0.93 8.25 13.73
C LYS A 112 2.11 8.68 12.85
N VAL A 113 1.86 9.61 11.93
CA VAL A 113 2.83 10.11 10.93
C VAL A 113 3.22 11.59 11.18
N VAL A 114 3.00 12.06 12.37
CA VAL A 114 3.52 13.35 12.88
C VAL A 114 4.67 13.03 13.82
N TYR A 115 5.81 13.66 13.61
CA TYR A 115 7.04 13.44 14.37
C TYR A 115 7.37 14.67 15.18
N PHE A 116 8.05 14.50 16.31
CA PHE A 116 8.55 15.61 17.11
C PHE A 116 10.06 15.76 16.94
N ASN A 117 10.50 16.93 16.53
CA ASN A 117 11.90 17.29 16.43
C ASN A 117 12.33 17.95 17.75
N PRO A 118 13.13 17.29 18.60
CA PRO A 118 13.51 17.82 19.89
C PRO A 118 14.51 19.00 19.79
N ASP A 119 15.35 19.01 18.76
CA ASP A 119 16.39 20.03 18.58
C ASP A 119 15.76 21.40 18.25
N LEU A 120 14.68 21.38 17.48
CA LEU A 120 13.94 22.58 17.09
C LEU A 120 12.70 22.83 17.99
N ASN A 121 12.36 21.87 18.86
CA ASN A 121 11.15 21.88 19.69
C ASN A 121 9.85 22.07 18.88
N ILE A 122 9.74 21.44 17.70
CA ILE A 122 8.58 21.54 16.80
C ILE A 122 8.08 20.16 16.38
N SER A 123 6.81 20.10 15.98
CA SER A 123 6.25 18.92 15.29
C SER A 123 6.43 19.06 13.78
N GLN A 124 6.73 17.95 13.11
CA GLN A 124 7.00 17.87 11.67
C GLN A 124 6.27 16.70 11.03
N LYS A 125 5.99 16.81 9.74
CA LYS A 125 5.35 15.75 8.95
C LYS A 125 5.51 16.02 7.45
N CYS A 126 5.11 15.09 6.59
CA CYS A 126 5.02 15.31 5.14
C CYS A 126 4.25 16.60 4.83
N THR A 127 4.79 17.40 3.92
CA THR A 127 4.23 18.67 3.43
C THR A 127 3.74 18.58 1.98
N MET A 128 3.75 17.39 1.37
CA MET A 128 3.60 17.20 -0.10
C MET A 128 4.53 18.13 -0.89
N CYS A 129 5.69 18.48 -0.33
CA CYS A 129 6.66 19.42 -0.92
C CYS A 129 6.00 20.74 -1.39
N ALA A 130 5.08 21.31 -0.60
CA ALA A 130 4.35 22.52 -0.97
C ALA A 130 5.27 23.68 -1.38
N HIS A 131 6.46 23.77 -0.80
CA HIS A 131 7.50 24.74 -1.16
C HIS A 131 8.01 24.58 -2.62
N LEU A 132 7.99 23.35 -3.17
CA LEU A 132 8.32 23.11 -4.58
C LEU A 132 7.13 23.41 -5.49
N LEU A 133 5.92 22.98 -5.07
CA LEU A 133 4.69 23.29 -5.82
C LEU A 133 4.50 24.79 -5.96
N ASP A 134 4.77 25.56 -4.90
CA ASP A 134 4.71 27.03 -4.91
C ASP A 134 5.74 27.68 -5.85
N LYS A 135 6.82 26.93 -6.20
CA LYS A 135 7.85 27.33 -7.17
C LYS A 135 7.56 26.79 -8.59
N GLY A 136 6.40 26.20 -8.81
CA GLY A 136 5.96 25.72 -10.13
C GLY A 136 6.34 24.28 -10.47
N TRP A 137 6.80 23.48 -9.50
CA TRP A 137 6.96 22.04 -9.69
C TRP A 137 5.59 21.38 -9.86
N ALA A 138 5.53 20.39 -10.74
CA ALA A 138 4.28 19.68 -11.00
C ALA A 138 3.90 18.71 -9.86
N GLU A 139 4.91 18.15 -9.18
CA GLU A 139 4.72 17.07 -8.21
C GLU A 139 5.78 17.06 -7.10
N PRO A 140 5.52 16.38 -5.95
CA PRO A 140 6.49 16.21 -4.86
C PRO A 140 7.69 15.36 -5.26
N ARG A 141 8.83 15.57 -4.59
CA ARG A 141 10.07 14.83 -4.82
C ARG A 141 9.94 13.31 -4.77
N CYS A 142 9.11 12.78 -3.88
CA CYS A 142 8.87 11.34 -3.80
C CYS A 142 8.15 10.77 -5.02
N VAL A 143 7.31 11.57 -5.68
CA VAL A 143 6.62 11.18 -6.92
C VAL A 143 7.59 11.24 -8.09
N ASP A 144 8.31 12.35 -8.25
CA ASP A 144 9.36 12.57 -9.26
C ASP A 144 10.43 11.45 -9.21
N ALA A 145 10.82 11.01 -8.02
CA ALA A 145 11.82 9.96 -7.84
C ALA A 145 11.30 8.53 -8.04
N CYS A 146 9.99 8.32 -8.29
CA CYS A 146 9.41 6.98 -8.38
C CYS A 146 9.63 6.35 -9.76
N PRO A 147 10.52 5.33 -9.92
CA PRO A 147 10.86 4.80 -11.24
C PRO A 147 9.76 3.93 -11.86
N THR A 148 8.85 3.40 -11.04
CA THR A 148 7.78 2.51 -11.49
C THR A 148 6.46 3.24 -11.76
N GLY A 149 6.39 4.54 -11.40
CA GLY A 149 5.14 5.29 -11.43
C GLY A 149 4.08 4.77 -10.47
N ALA A 150 4.50 4.12 -9.39
CA ALA A 150 3.61 3.66 -8.31
C ALA A 150 2.96 4.83 -7.57
N LEU A 151 3.64 5.99 -7.51
CA LEU A 151 3.11 7.21 -6.92
C LEU A 151 2.62 8.14 -8.03
N ARG A 152 1.41 8.71 -7.85
CA ARG A 152 0.82 9.69 -8.76
C ARG A 152 0.24 10.84 -7.95
N PHE A 153 0.52 12.06 -8.38
CA PHE A 153 0.09 13.29 -7.72
C PHE A 153 -0.57 14.23 -8.72
N GLY A 154 -1.57 14.99 -8.29
CA GLY A 154 -2.26 15.96 -9.13
C GLY A 154 -3.53 16.49 -8.48
N GLU A 155 -4.34 17.17 -9.25
CA GLU A 155 -5.71 17.46 -8.84
C GLU A 155 -6.51 16.15 -8.78
N GLU A 156 -7.34 15.99 -7.76
CA GLU A 156 -8.15 14.76 -7.60
C GLU A 156 -9.04 14.50 -8.83
N SER A 157 -9.51 15.55 -9.49
CA SER A 157 -10.29 15.46 -10.73
C SER A 157 -9.49 14.86 -11.91
N GLU A 158 -8.17 15.09 -11.95
CA GLU A 158 -7.27 14.54 -12.95
C GLU A 158 -6.91 13.08 -12.65
N LEU A 159 -6.94 12.71 -11.37
CA LEU A 159 -6.64 11.36 -10.88
C LEU A 159 -7.89 10.47 -10.74
N ARG A 160 -9.05 10.91 -11.25
CA ARG A 160 -10.35 10.26 -11.07
C ARG A 160 -10.32 8.75 -11.34
N ASP A 161 -9.72 8.34 -12.45
CA ASP A 161 -9.66 6.92 -12.84
C ASP A 161 -8.76 6.08 -11.93
N LEU A 162 -7.77 6.70 -11.30
CA LEU A 162 -6.88 6.06 -10.33
C LEU A 162 -7.52 6.01 -8.93
N VAL A 163 -8.28 7.03 -8.57
CA VAL A 163 -9.03 7.11 -7.31
C VAL A 163 -10.23 6.17 -7.32
N ALA A 164 -10.84 5.96 -8.50
CA ALA A 164 -11.92 5.00 -8.65
C ALA A 164 -11.46 3.58 -8.28
N GLY A 165 -12.06 3.01 -7.24
CA GLY A 165 -11.68 1.70 -6.68
C GLY A 165 -10.43 1.69 -5.81
N ALA A 166 -9.83 2.84 -5.52
CA ALA A 166 -8.79 2.96 -4.50
C ALA A 166 -9.40 3.02 -3.09
N GLU A 167 -8.61 2.62 -2.12
CA GLU A 167 -8.98 2.58 -0.71
C GLU A 167 -8.28 3.71 0.04
N THR A 168 -8.81 4.11 1.20
CA THR A 168 -8.15 5.03 2.12
C THR A 168 -7.81 4.30 3.41
N LEU A 169 -6.76 4.76 4.09
CA LEU A 169 -6.40 4.20 5.39
C LEU A 169 -7.39 4.66 6.46
N ARG A 170 -7.80 3.72 7.32
CA ARG A 170 -8.64 3.97 8.50
C ARG A 170 -9.90 4.82 8.21
N PRO A 171 -10.74 4.41 7.26
CA PRO A 171 -11.95 5.15 6.92
C PRO A 171 -12.91 5.33 8.10
N GLU A 172 -12.86 4.41 9.08
CA GLU A 172 -13.65 4.47 10.32
C GLU A 172 -13.38 5.70 11.19
N THR A 173 -12.23 6.36 11.00
CA THR A 173 -11.87 7.56 11.78
C THR A 173 -12.62 8.82 11.34
N GLY A 174 -13.25 8.80 10.17
CA GLY A 174 -13.92 9.96 9.57
C GLY A 174 -12.97 11.09 9.14
N ALA A 175 -11.66 10.88 9.18
CA ALA A 175 -10.66 11.92 8.86
C ALA A 175 -10.62 12.32 7.38
N ARG A 176 -11.19 11.52 6.48
CA ARG A 176 -11.27 11.75 5.04
C ARG A 176 -9.90 12.04 4.40
N PRO A 177 -9.02 11.01 4.30
CA PRO A 177 -7.69 11.12 3.70
C PRO A 177 -7.72 11.60 2.25
N ARG A 178 -6.67 12.33 1.84
CA ARG A 178 -6.40 12.70 0.45
C ARG A 178 -5.25 11.89 -0.18
N VAL A 179 -4.80 10.84 0.52
CA VAL A 179 -3.91 9.82 0.00
C VAL A 179 -4.75 8.55 -0.21
N PHE A 180 -4.73 8.07 -1.44
CA PHE A 180 -5.51 6.92 -1.89
C PHE A 180 -4.57 5.78 -2.21
N TYR A 181 -4.95 4.57 -1.85
CA TYR A 181 -4.14 3.38 -2.05
C TYR A 181 -4.85 2.40 -2.98
N ARG A 182 -4.12 1.88 -3.94
CA ARG A 182 -4.56 0.76 -4.75
C ARG A 182 -3.82 -0.49 -4.27
N ALA A 183 -4.53 -1.60 -4.22
CA ALA A 183 -4.00 -2.89 -3.82
C ALA A 183 -3.41 -2.92 -2.39
N LEU A 184 -4.11 -2.34 -1.41
CA LEU A 184 -3.72 -2.47 0.00
C LEU A 184 -3.51 -3.94 0.37
N PRO A 185 -2.46 -4.29 1.15
CA PRO A 185 -2.17 -5.65 1.58
C PRO A 185 -3.05 -6.08 2.78
N ASN A 186 -4.36 -5.83 2.66
CA ASN A 186 -5.38 -6.11 3.65
C ASN A 186 -6.23 -7.36 3.32
N LYS A 187 -5.83 -8.09 2.26
CA LYS A 187 -6.45 -9.33 1.79
C LYS A 187 -5.40 -10.41 1.66
N TYR A 188 -5.85 -11.67 1.64
CA TYR A 188 -5.00 -12.85 1.60
C TYR A 188 -4.78 -13.36 0.18
N PHE A 189 -3.82 -14.24 0.01
CA PHE A 189 -3.70 -15.06 -1.19
C PHE A 189 -3.97 -16.53 -0.88
N ILE A 190 -4.39 -17.29 -1.92
CA ILE A 190 -4.43 -18.74 -1.94
C ILE A 190 -3.57 -19.17 -3.12
N ALA A 191 -2.51 -19.91 -2.85
CA ALA A 191 -1.52 -20.32 -3.85
C ALA A 191 -1.15 -21.78 -3.68
N GLY A 192 -0.59 -22.38 -4.73
CA GLY A 192 -0.09 -23.75 -4.74
C GLY A 192 0.63 -24.05 -6.05
N ALA A 193 0.98 -25.32 -6.25
CA ALA A 193 1.54 -25.82 -7.50
C ALA A 193 0.82 -27.07 -7.96
N VAL A 194 0.88 -27.38 -9.24
CA VAL A 194 0.27 -28.59 -9.83
C VAL A 194 1.34 -29.38 -10.57
N TYR A 195 1.39 -30.69 -10.36
CA TYR A 195 2.38 -31.56 -10.98
C TYR A 195 1.83 -32.96 -11.31
N ASP A 196 2.53 -33.65 -12.22
CA ASP A 196 2.31 -35.06 -12.58
C ASP A 196 3.32 -35.91 -11.79
N PRO A 197 2.88 -36.75 -10.83
CA PRO A 197 3.79 -37.53 -10.02
C PRO A 197 4.43 -38.71 -10.78
N GLU A 198 3.81 -39.22 -11.86
CA GLU A 198 4.35 -40.27 -12.69
C GLU A 198 5.44 -39.78 -13.65
N ALA A 199 5.27 -38.58 -14.19
CA ALA A 199 6.25 -37.93 -15.05
C ALA A 199 7.34 -37.19 -14.29
N ASP A 200 7.14 -36.89 -13.00
CA ASP A 200 7.95 -36.00 -12.18
C ASP A 200 8.12 -34.62 -12.81
N GLU A 201 7.02 -34.11 -13.37
CA GLU A 201 6.99 -32.82 -14.08
C GLU A 201 5.88 -31.89 -13.55
N VAL A 202 6.18 -30.58 -13.53
CA VAL A 202 5.19 -29.55 -13.23
C VAL A 202 4.19 -29.39 -14.38
N LEU A 203 2.96 -29.06 -14.07
CA LEU A 203 1.90 -28.96 -15.08
C LEU A 203 1.54 -27.49 -15.38
N GLU A 204 2.16 -26.94 -16.44
CA GLU A 204 1.79 -25.66 -17.02
C GLU A 204 0.40 -25.72 -17.67
N GLY A 205 -0.39 -24.64 -17.58
CA GLY A 205 -1.68 -24.48 -18.27
C GLY A 205 -2.80 -25.35 -17.70
N ALA A 206 -2.67 -25.90 -16.49
CA ALA A 206 -3.79 -26.49 -15.78
C ALA A 206 -4.77 -25.39 -15.36
N THR A 207 -6.06 -25.60 -15.61
CA THR A 207 -7.10 -24.66 -15.18
C THR A 207 -7.40 -24.86 -13.69
N VAL A 208 -7.18 -23.82 -12.90
CA VAL A 208 -7.48 -23.82 -11.46
C VAL A 208 -8.67 -22.89 -11.24
N THR A 209 -9.72 -23.40 -10.62
CA THR A 209 -10.95 -22.65 -10.28
C THR A 209 -11.10 -22.57 -8.78
N LEU A 210 -11.07 -21.35 -8.25
CA LEU A 210 -11.33 -21.04 -6.84
C LEU A 210 -12.77 -20.58 -6.67
N THR A 211 -13.50 -21.16 -5.74
CA THR A 211 -14.89 -20.81 -5.43
C THR A 211 -15.02 -20.42 -3.97
N ASN A 212 -15.49 -19.22 -3.69
CA ASN A 212 -15.87 -18.81 -2.34
C ASN A 212 -17.17 -19.52 -1.94
N LEU A 213 -17.16 -20.27 -0.85
CA LEU A 213 -18.27 -21.14 -0.45
C LEU A 213 -19.48 -20.37 0.10
N ASP A 214 -19.26 -19.15 0.61
CA ASP A 214 -20.35 -18.31 1.15
C ASP A 214 -21.05 -17.54 0.02
N SER A 215 -20.29 -16.79 -0.80
CA SER A 215 -20.83 -15.96 -1.87
C SER A 215 -21.14 -16.72 -3.16
N LYS A 216 -20.65 -17.95 -3.31
CA LYS A 216 -20.70 -18.79 -4.53
C LYS A 216 -20.06 -18.17 -5.75
N ARG A 217 -19.22 -17.16 -5.57
CA ARG A 217 -18.43 -16.55 -6.64
C ARG A 217 -17.20 -17.40 -6.94
N SER A 218 -16.95 -17.61 -8.23
CA SER A 218 -15.79 -18.35 -8.71
C SER A 218 -14.90 -17.47 -9.57
N SER A 219 -13.61 -17.75 -9.52
CA SER A 219 -12.59 -17.19 -10.43
C SER A 219 -11.69 -18.31 -10.90
N SER A 220 -11.17 -18.22 -12.11
CA SER A 220 -10.30 -19.24 -12.68
C SER A 220 -9.04 -18.59 -13.25
N LEU A 221 -7.95 -19.32 -13.19
CA LEU A 221 -6.67 -18.97 -13.82
C LEU A 221 -5.98 -20.25 -14.31
N SER A 222 -4.89 -20.09 -15.06
CA SER A 222 -4.05 -21.21 -15.49
C SER A 222 -2.75 -21.22 -14.71
N THR A 223 -2.21 -22.39 -14.44
CA THR A 223 -0.86 -22.55 -13.87
C THR A 223 0.20 -22.03 -14.83
N ASP A 224 1.25 -21.43 -14.29
CA ASP A 224 2.39 -20.89 -15.03
C ASP A 224 3.40 -21.99 -15.45
N LEU A 225 4.56 -21.57 -16.00
CA LEU A 225 5.66 -22.45 -16.44
C LEU A 225 6.23 -23.35 -15.32
N PHE A 226 6.00 -22.98 -14.06
CA PHE A 226 6.44 -23.73 -12.88
C PHE A 226 5.32 -24.56 -12.26
N GLY A 227 4.16 -24.62 -12.92
CA GLY A 227 2.97 -25.25 -12.37
C GLY A 227 2.30 -24.43 -11.26
N ASP A 228 2.76 -23.22 -11.00
CA ASP A 228 2.30 -22.37 -9.91
C ASP A 228 0.99 -21.67 -10.25
N PHE A 229 0.14 -21.48 -9.22
CA PHE A 229 -1.04 -20.62 -9.28
C PHE A 229 -1.13 -19.72 -8.06
N TRP A 230 -1.72 -18.51 -8.27
CA TRP A 230 -1.87 -17.49 -7.24
C TRP A 230 -3.21 -16.77 -7.37
N PHE A 231 -4.13 -17.03 -6.45
CA PHE A 231 -5.34 -16.22 -6.29
C PHE A 231 -5.06 -15.12 -5.28
N GLU A 232 -4.70 -13.96 -5.77
CA GLU A 232 -4.38 -12.80 -4.93
C GLU A 232 -5.66 -12.08 -4.45
N ARG A 233 -5.57 -11.32 -3.35
CA ARG A 233 -6.60 -10.42 -2.83
C ARG A 233 -7.92 -11.11 -2.50
N GLN A 234 -7.86 -12.29 -1.89
CA GLN A 234 -9.03 -12.99 -1.40
C GLN A 234 -9.51 -12.41 -0.06
N ASP A 235 -10.83 -12.27 0.07
CA ASP A 235 -11.44 -11.91 1.35
C ASP A 235 -11.35 -13.08 2.35
N PRO A 236 -11.36 -12.82 3.66
CA PRO A 236 -11.50 -13.90 4.65
C PRO A 236 -12.74 -14.75 4.34
N GLY A 237 -12.64 -16.07 4.48
CA GLY A 237 -13.77 -16.97 4.25
C GLY A 237 -13.35 -18.39 3.92
N LEU A 238 -14.35 -19.21 3.57
CA LEU A 238 -14.15 -20.58 3.13
C LEU A 238 -14.20 -20.68 1.61
N TYR A 239 -13.27 -21.44 1.06
CA TYR A 239 -13.12 -21.62 -0.38
C TYR A 239 -13.01 -23.11 -0.71
N SER A 240 -13.37 -23.46 -1.96
CA SER A 240 -13.01 -24.73 -2.58
C SER A 240 -12.18 -24.46 -3.84
N LEU A 241 -11.36 -25.43 -4.21
CA LEU A 241 -10.46 -25.33 -5.34
C LEU A 241 -10.63 -26.57 -6.21
N ARG A 242 -10.80 -26.38 -7.53
CA ARG A 242 -10.91 -27.44 -8.54
C ARG A 242 -9.85 -27.21 -9.59
N ILE A 243 -9.12 -28.28 -9.91
CA ILE A 243 -8.02 -28.26 -10.88
C ILE A 243 -8.37 -29.23 -12.03
N GLU A 244 -8.21 -28.78 -13.26
CA GLU A 244 -8.52 -29.54 -14.46
C GLU A 244 -7.44 -29.34 -15.52
N LYS A 245 -7.04 -30.42 -16.17
CA LYS A 245 -6.13 -30.42 -17.32
C LYS A 245 -6.53 -31.52 -18.28
N SER A 246 -6.46 -31.24 -19.58
CA SER A 246 -6.77 -32.24 -20.61
C SER A 246 -5.84 -33.45 -20.49
N GLY A 247 -6.40 -34.66 -20.48
CA GLY A 247 -5.65 -35.92 -20.31
C GLY A 247 -5.46 -36.33 -18.84
N TYR A 248 -5.91 -35.54 -17.87
CA TYR A 248 -5.76 -35.80 -16.43
C TYR A 248 -7.09 -35.88 -15.71
N ALA A 249 -7.14 -36.68 -14.66
CA ALA A 249 -8.25 -36.71 -13.73
C ALA A 249 -8.29 -35.39 -12.94
N ALA A 250 -9.48 -34.78 -12.79
CA ALA A 250 -9.62 -33.55 -12.04
C ALA A 250 -9.36 -33.76 -10.54
N ALA A 251 -8.66 -32.80 -9.90
CA ALA A 251 -8.47 -32.76 -8.46
C ALA A 251 -9.34 -31.68 -7.82
N THR A 252 -9.76 -31.89 -6.56
CA THR A 252 -10.57 -30.94 -5.80
C THR A 252 -10.09 -30.85 -4.35
N ILE A 253 -10.04 -29.61 -3.82
CA ILE A 253 -9.90 -29.36 -2.39
C ILE A 253 -11.20 -28.71 -1.94
N ASP A 254 -11.97 -29.41 -1.12
CA ASP A 254 -13.36 -29.02 -0.81
C ASP A 254 -13.46 -27.85 0.17
N SER A 255 -12.45 -27.64 1.03
CA SER A 255 -12.47 -26.58 2.03
C SER A 255 -11.07 -26.02 2.30
N ILE A 256 -10.92 -24.71 2.07
CA ILE A 256 -9.73 -23.94 2.36
C ILE A 256 -10.17 -22.74 3.20
N GLU A 257 -9.66 -22.63 4.43
CA GLU A 257 -9.93 -21.47 5.27
C GLU A 257 -8.91 -20.35 4.99
N ALA A 258 -9.37 -19.24 4.43
CA ALA A 258 -8.58 -18.03 4.19
C ALA A 258 -8.76 -17.02 5.34
N SER A 259 -8.21 -17.31 6.51
CA SER A 259 -8.04 -16.38 7.63
C SER A 259 -6.65 -15.74 7.68
N LYS A 260 -5.77 -16.20 6.81
CA LYS A 260 -4.40 -15.74 6.52
C LYS A 260 -4.04 -16.16 5.10
N ASP A 261 -2.83 -15.81 4.64
CA ASP A 261 -2.28 -16.33 3.38
C ASP A 261 -2.15 -17.85 3.44
N VAL A 262 -2.61 -18.53 2.39
CA VAL A 262 -2.66 -19.99 2.33
C VAL A 262 -1.81 -20.50 1.18
N ASN A 263 -0.86 -21.39 1.49
CA ASN A 263 -0.25 -22.30 0.53
C ASN A 263 -0.92 -23.67 0.67
N VAL A 264 -1.62 -24.12 -0.37
CA VAL A 264 -2.28 -25.45 -0.37
C VAL A 264 -1.32 -26.57 -0.72
N GLY A 265 -0.04 -26.25 -1.00
CA GLY A 265 1.01 -27.21 -1.34
C GLY A 265 1.00 -27.60 -2.81
N ASP A 266 1.66 -28.74 -3.08
CA ASP A 266 1.76 -29.31 -4.41
C ASP A 266 0.61 -30.29 -4.62
N ILE A 267 -0.14 -30.12 -5.72
CA ILE A 267 -1.36 -30.87 -6.01
C ILE A 267 -1.06 -31.83 -7.16
N GLU A 268 -1.26 -33.11 -6.90
CA GLU A 268 -1.07 -34.18 -7.90
C GLU A 268 -2.23 -34.24 -8.88
N LEU A 269 -1.93 -34.32 -10.18
CA LEU A 269 -2.87 -34.75 -11.20
C LEU A 269 -2.37 -36.02 -11.87
N HIS A 270 -3.21 -37.04 -11.89
CA HIS A 270 -2.92 -38.32 -12.52
C HIS A 270 -3.50 -38.38 -13.93
N GLN A 271 -2.73 -38.94 -14.89
CA GLN A 271 -3.21 -39.15 -16.24
C GLN A 271 -4.38 -40.12 -16.25
N HIS A 272 -5.32 -39.92 -17.17
CA HIS A 272 -6.34 -40.94 -17.39
C HIS A 272 -5.71 -42.25 -17.83
N VAL A 273 -5.94 -43.31 -17.10
CA VAL A 273 -5.56 -44.67 -17.54
C VAL A 273 -6.33 -44.97 -18.80
N ALA A 274 -5.62 -45.23 -19.91
CA ALA A 274 -6.19 -45.53 -21.23
C ALA A 274 -6.93 -46.87 -21.25
#